data_6c828685862fb49bb4c0d9e989dfbd30
#
_entry.id   6c828685862fb49bb4c0d9e989dfbd30
#
_cell.length_a   1.000
_cell.length_b   1.000
_cell.length_c   1.000
_cell.angle_alpha   90.00
_cell.angle_beta   90.00
_cell.angle_gamma   90.00
#
_symmetry.space_group_name_H-M   'P 1'
#
loop_
_entity.id
_entity.type
_entity.pdbx_description
1 polymer ?
#
loop_
_entity_poly.entity_id
_entity_poly.type
_entity_poly.pdbx_seq_one_letter_code
_entity_poly.pdbx_strand_id
1 'polypeptide(L)'
;MFYSTADSFHDGKYSETMFSAGSFAVHKRLRQQVAQLYTLTNLRLYEPYEDECTDIFCRSMAELQGQPIDLSEWLQWHAFDVIACTTFQRRFGFMEERKDVNGMISGVGAMFPYMASVGQFPALHPWIMGNRTLTGLRKWLAPDTPDPMKEFLQVRCRA
;
A
#
# COMPACT_ATOMS: atom_id res chain seq x y z
N MET A 1 -21.67 1.46 2.43
CA MET A 1 -20.76 1.80 3.54
C MET A 1 -19.51 2.43 2.93
N PHE A 2 -19.00 3.58 3.44
CA PHE A 2 -17.89 4.33 2.82
C PHE A 2 -16.67 3.45 2.53
N TYR A 3 -16.27 2.61 3.46
CA TYR A 3 -15.08 1.76 3.36
C TYR A 3 -15.15 0.67 2.27
N SER A 4 -16.32 0.37 1.72
CA SER A 4 -16.42 -0.57 0.58
C SER A 4 -15.76 -0.04 -0.70
N THR A 5 -15.43 1.24 -0.77
CA THR A 5 -14.64 1.81 -1.88
C THR A 5 -13.16 1.42 -1.83
N ALA A 6 -12.70 0.87 -0.70
CA ALA A 6 -11.36 0.31 -0.54
C ALA A 6 -11.29 -1.19 -0.91
N ASP A 7 -12.40 -1.79 -1.32
CA ASP A 7 -12.40 -3.18 -1.78
C ASP A 7 -11.73 -3.30 -3.15
N SER A 8 -11.03 -4.37 -3.34
CA SER A 8 -10.38 -4.65 -4.60
C SER A 8 -11.21 -5.59 -5.47
N PHE A 9 -11.20 -5.32 -6.78
CA PHE A 9 -11.72 -6.23 -7.79
C PHE A 9 -10.55 -6.96 -8.44
N HIS A 10 -10.48 -8.27 -8.25
CA HIS A 10 -9.50 -9.12 -8.91
C HIS A 10 -10.24 -10.14 -9.78
N ASP A 11 -9.93 -10.17 -11.07
CA ASP A 11 -10.59 -11.03 -12.08
C ASP A 11 -12.13 -10.97 -12.05
N GLY A 12 -12.67 -9.78 -11.79
CA GLY A 12 -14.12 -9.57 -11.72
C GLY A 12 -14.78 -10.09 -10.43
N LYS A 13 -13.98 -10.56 -9.47
CA LYS A 13 -14.45 -10.95 -8.14
C LYS A 13 -14.19 -9.84 -7.13
N TYR A 14 -15.20 -9.60 -6.32
CA TYR A 14 -15.14 -8.68 -5.19
C TYR A 14 -14.37 -9.33 -4.04
N SER A 15 -13.39 -8.63 -3.50
CA SER A 15 -12.59 -9.10 -2.37
C SER A 15 -12.67 -8.08 -1.23
N GLU A 16 -13.35 -8.45 -0.15
CA GLU A 16 -13.35 -7.65 1.08
C GLU A 16 -12.00 -7.79 1.78
N THR A 17 -11.48 -6.66 2.24
CA THR A 17 -10.28 -6.62 3.08
C THR A 17 -10.67 -6.53 4.55
N MET A 18 -9.71 -6.69 5.46
CA MET A 18 -9.96 -6.48 6.88
C MET A 18 -10.42 -5.04 7.19
N PHE A 19 -9.94 -4.07 6.40
CA PHE A 19 -10.29 -2.65 6.54
C PHE A 19 -11.71 -2.36 6.03
N SER A 20 -12.15 -3.01 4.96
CA SER A 20 -13.39 -2.73 4.25
C SER A 20 -14.54 -3.67 4.61
N ALA A 21 -14.27 -4.73 5.36
CA ALA A 21 -15.25 -5.75 5.72
C ALA A 21 -16.53 -5.15 6.33
N GLY A 22 -17.66 -5.33 5.63
CA GLY A 22 -18.96 -4.81 6.03
C GLY A 22 -19.63 -5.61 7.15
N SER A 23 -19.20 -6.86 7.37
CA SER A 23 -19.76 -7.77 8.39
C SER A 23 -18.74 -8.03 9.49
N PHE A 24 -19.22 -7.97 10.75
CA PHE A 24 -18.40 -8.32 11.91
C PHE A 24 -17.83 -9.76 11.82
N ALA A 25 -18.60 -10.71 11.30
CA ALA A 25 -18.16 -12.09 11.14
C ALA A 25 -17.00 -12.21 10.15
N VAL A 26 -17.08 -11.52 9.02
CA VAL A 26 -16.02 -11.49 8.01
C VAL A 26 -14.77 -10.80 8.56
N HIS A 27 -14.92 -9.62 9.18
CA HIS A 27 -13.82 -8.91 9.83
C HIS A 27 -13.13 -9.77 10.89
N LYS A 28 -13.89 -10.43 11.79
CA LYS A 28 -13.36 -11.33 12.82
C LYS A 28 -12.53 -12.46 12.20
N ARG A 29 -13.06 -13.10 11.15
CA ARG A 29 -12.36 -14.19 10.43
C ARG A 29 -11.05 -13.72 9.84
N LEU A 30 -11.05 -12.59 9.12
CA LEU A 30 -9.85 -12.03 8.51
C LEU A 30 -8.81 -11.62 9.56
N ARG A 31 -9.27 -10.95 10.64
CA ARG A 31 -8.40 -10.55 11.74
C ARG A 31 -7.76 -11.73 12.46
N GLN A 32 -8.51 -12.82 12.69
CA GLN A 32 -7.97 -14.01 13.34
C GLN A 32 -6.79 -14.63 12.60
N GLN A 33 -6.75 -14.54 11.27
CA GLN A 33 -5.67 -15.07 10.44
C GLN A 33 -4.34 -14.35 10.68
N VAL A 34 -4.37 -13.06 10.98
CA VAL A 34 -3.17 -12.22 11.11
C VAL A 34 -2.88 -11.79 12.56
N ALA A 35 -3.83 -11.94 13.48
CA ALA A 35 -3.70 -11.43 14.85
C ALA A 35 -2.49 -11.98 15.61
N GLN A 36 -2.11 -13.21 15.33
CA GLN A 36 -0.95 -13.85 15.97
C GLN A 36 0.38 -13.22 15.53
N LEU A 37 0.44 -12.67 14.31
CA LEU A 37 1.65 -12.02 13.77
C LEU A 37 1.94 -10.69 14.47
N TYR A 38 0.90 -10.04 15.02
CA TYR A 38 0.99 -8.73 15.68
C TYR A 38 0.93 -8.82 17.21
N THR A 39 1.36 -9.95 17.78
CA THR A 39 1.56 -10.06 19.22
C THR A 39 2.82 -9.30 19.64
N LEU A 40 2.87 -8.82 20.90
CA LEU A 40 4.03 -8.10 21.41
C LEU A 40 5.33 -8.88 21.27
N THR A 41 5.27 -10.21 21.46
CA THR A 41 6.43 -11.09 21.29
C THR A 41 6.92 -11.10 19.85
N ASN A 42 6.00 -11.19 18.87
CA ASN A 42 6.38 -11.18 17.46
C ASN A 42 6.82 -9.79 16.98
N LEU A 43 6.22 -8.71 17.51
CA LEU A 43 6.65 -7.34 17.19
C LEU A 43 8.12 -7.11 17.56
N ARG A 44 8.60 -7.68 18.69
CA ARG A 44 10.02 -7.60 19.05
C ARG A 44 10.94 -8.29 18.04
N LEU A 45 10.45 -9.29 17.31
CA LEU A 45 11.24 -9.94 16.25
C LEU A 45 11.38 -9.05 15.01
N TYR A 46 10.51 -8.05 14.85
CA TYR A 46 10.56 -7.09 13.75
C TYR A 46 11.44 -5.87 14.06
N GLU A 47 11.73 -5.62 15.36
CA GLU A 47 12.55 -4.50 15.83
C GLU A 47 13.89 -4.36 15.07
N PRO A 48 14.68 -5.42 14.79
CA PRO A 48 15.92 -5.28 14.05
C PRO A 48 15.74 -4.76 12.61
N TYR A 49 14.60 -5.06 11.97
CA TYR A 49 14.30 -4.56 10.63
C TYR A 49 13.93 -3.07 10.64
N GLU A 50 13.23 -2.63 11.69
CA GLU A 50 12.90 -1.22 11.90
C GLU A 50 14.16 -0.42 12.23
N ASP A 51 15.03 -0.94 13.09
CA ASP A 51 16.32 -0.34 13.45
C ASP A 51 17.20 -0.14 12.21
N GLU A 52 17.27 -1.13 11.32
CA GLU A 52 18.03 -1.02 10.09
C GLU A 52 17.48 0.10 9.17
N CYS A 53 16.16 0.20 9.01
CA CYS A 53 15.55 1.28 8.24
C CYS A 53 15.79 2.65 8.88
N THR A 54 15.72 2.72 10.22
CA THR A 54 15.96 3.94 10.98
C THR A 54 17.42 4.39 10.87
N ASP A 55 18.37 3.48 10.90
CA ASP A 55 19.78 3.77 10.69
C ASP A 55 20.08 4.35 9.31
N ILE A 56 19.42 3.83 8.27
CA ILE A 56 19.54 4.36 6.91
C ILE A 56 18.95 5.77 6.85
N PHE A 57 17.78 5.97 7.44
CA PHE A 57 17.15 7.29 7.51
C PHE A 57 18.07 8.31 8.21
N CYS A 58 18.58 7.96 9.40
CA CYS A 58 19.46 8.84 10.16
C CYS A 58 20.76 9.17 9.41
N ARG A 59 21.38 8.19 8.76
CA ARG A 59 22.57 8.42 7.93
C ARG A 59 22.28 9.34 6.75
N SER A 60 21.16 9.12 6.05
CA SER A 60 20.76 9.98 4.95
C SER A 60 20.47 11.41 5.39
N MET A 61 19.86 11.60 6.56
CA MET A 61 19.64 12.93 7.14
C MET A 61 20.96 13.63 7.49
N ALA A 62 21.91 12.88 8.02
CA ALA A 62 23.26 13.43 8.33
C ALA A 62 24.02 13.83 7.04
N GLU A 63 23.93 13.03 5.98
CA GLU A 63 24.52 13.36 4.68
C GLU A 63 23.93 14.62 4.04
N LEU A 64 22.64 14.84 4.24
CA LEU A 64 21.89 15.97 3.68
C LEU A 64 21.87 17.21 4.60
N GLN A 65 22.67 17.20 5.66
CA GLN A 65 22.73 18.32 6.60
C GLN A 65 23.00 19.64 5.90
N GLY A 66 22.17 20.65 6.15
CA GLY A 66 22.27 21.97 5.54
C GLY A 66 21.69 22.09 4.13
N GLN A 67 21.12 21.03 3.57
CA GLN A 67 20.40 21.06 2.31
C GLN A 67 18.87 21.12 2.56
N PRO A 68 18.10 21.81 1.72
CA PRO A 68 16.64 21.75 1.78
C PRO A 68 16.16 20.37 1.37
N ILE A 69 15.34 19.73 2.21
CA ILE A 69 14.75 18.42 1.94
C ILE A 69 13.23 18.47 2.13
N ASP A 70 12.49 17.64 1.42
CA ASP A 70 11.09 17.37 1.73
C ASP A 70 11.02 16.25 2.77
N LEU A 71 10.88 16.62 4.04
CA LEU A 71 10.79 15.67 5.14
C LEU A 71 9.57 14.77 5.02
N SER A 72 8.46 15.25 4.42
CA SER A 72 7.24 14.46 4.22
C SER A 72 7.51 13.27 3.30
N GLU A 73 8.24 13.50 2.22
CA GLU A 73 8.63 12.46 1.28
C GLU A 73 9.56 11.43 1.93
N TRP A 74 10.57 11.89 2.66
CA TRP A 74 11.49 11.02 3.39
C TRP A 74 10.81 10.15 4.45
N LEU A 75 9.84 10.70 5.19
CA LEU A 75 9.06 9.94 6.17
C LEU A 75 8.16 8.91 5.50
N GLN A 76 7.62 9.20 4.32
CA GLN A 76 6.87 8.22 3.53
C GLN A 76 7.78 7.09 3.06
N TRP A 77 8.97 7.38 2.52
CA TRP A 77 9.94 6.37 2.11
C TRP A 77 10.33 5.46 3.28
N HIS A 78 10.66 6.05 4.43
CA HIS A 78 10.95 5.29 5.64
C HIS A 78 9.79 4.37 6.04
N ALA A 79 8.57 4.88 6.10
CA ALA A 79 7.39 4.08 6.47
C ALA A 79 7.15 2.92 5.50
N PHE A 80 7.29 3.15 4.19
CA PHE A 80 7.13 2.09 3.19
C PHE A 80 8.23 1.04 3.28
N ASP A 81 9.48 1.42 3.51
CA ASP A 81 10.59 0.48 3.68
C ASP A 81 10.45 -0.34 4.97
N VAL A 82 10.00 0.25 6.09
CA VAL A 82 9.69 -0.46 7.34
C VAL A 82 8.57 -1.49 7.13
N ILE A 83 7.47 -1.10 6.48
CA ILE A 83 6.36 -2.01 6.18
C ILE A 83 6.83 -3.14 5.27
N ALA A 84 7.66 -2.86 4.28
CA ALA A 84 8.23 -3.87 3.38
C ALA A 84 9.11 -4.86 4.13
N CYS A 85 10.01 -4.39 4.99
CA CYS A 85 10.85 -5.24 5.81
C CYS A 85 10.04 -6.14 6.75
N THR A 86 9.06 -5.56 7.44
CA THR A 86 8.22 -6.30 8.40
C THR A 86 7.34 -7.35 7.70
N THR A 87 6.84 -7.04 6.50
CA THR A 87 5.89 -7.91 5.79
C THR A 87 6.59 -8.93 4.89
N PHE A 88 7.64 -8.49 4.18
CA PHE A 88 8.30 -9.27 3.13
C PHE A 88 9.75 -9.64 3.47
N GLN A 89 10.27 -9.21 4.63
CA GLN A 89 11.66 -9.34 5.04
C GLN A 89 12.64 -8.75 3.99
N ARG A 90 12.20 -7.73 3.28
CA ARG A 90 12.96 -7.06 2.23
C ARG A 90 12.53 -5.61 2.08
N ARG A 91 13.50 -4.68 2.00
CA ARG A 91 13.25 -3.28 1.69
C ARG A 91 12.90 -3.10 0.21
N PHE A 92 12.08 -2.10 -0.07
CA PHE A 92 11.84 -1.66 -1.45
C PHE A 92 12.96 -0.74 -1.96
N GLY A 93 13.72 -0.10 -1.05
CA GLY A 93 14.84 0.76 -1.37
C GLY A 93 14.47 2.19 -1.71
N PHE A 94 13.37 2.69 -1.20
CA PHE A 94 12.94 4.08 -1.42
C PHE A 94 13.98 5.09 -0.92
N MET A 95 14.53 4.87 0.28
CA MET A 95 15.51 5.77 0.89
C MET A 95 16.86 5.74 0.16
N GLU A 96 17.27 4.57 -0.32
CA GLU A 96 18.52 4.39 -1.07
C GLU A 96 18.44 5.01 -2.46
N GLU A 97 17.31 4.79 -3.17
CA GLU A 97 17.13 5.31 -4.53
C GLU A 97 16.66 6.78 -4.55
N ARG A 98 16.22 7.30 -3.39
CA ARG A 98 15.71 8.67 -3.18
C ARG A 98 14.63 9.04 -4.20
N LYS A 99 13.73 8.10 -4.47
CA LYS A 99 12.62 8.26 -5.42
C LYS A 99 11.46 7.33 -5.10
N ASP A 100 10.32 7.61 -5.68
CA ASP A 100 9.16 6.70 -5.66
C ASP A 100 9.46 5.44 -6.49
N VAL A 101 9.79 4.34 -5.82
CA VAL A 101 10.11 3.07 -6.48
C VAL A 101 8.84 2.51 -7.12
N ASN A 102 8.88 2.34 -8.43
CA ASN A 102 7.78 1.81 -9.25
C ASN A 102 6.47 2.62 -9.15
N GLY A 103 6.50 3.86 -8.70
CA GLY A 103 5.29 4.68 -8.56
C GLY A 103 4.31 4.18 -7.48
N MET A 104 4.78 3.42 -6.48
CA MET A 104 3.92 2.85 -5.45
C MET A 104 3.27 3.92 -4.56
N ILE A 105 4.04 4.93 -4.15
CA ILE A 105 3.54 6.03 -3.32
C ILE A 105 2.56 6.89 -4.11
N SER A 106 2.93 7.24 -5.35
CA SER A 106 2.05 7.98 -6.27
C SER A 106 0.76 7.22 -6.56
N GLY A 107 0.84 5.89 -6.73
CA GLY A 107 -0.32 5.03 -6.93
C GLY A 107 -1.28 5.04 -5.73
N VAL A 108 -0.75 4.95 -4.51
CA VAL A 108 -1.55 5.07 -3.29
C VAL A 108 -2.17 6.47 -3.19
N GLY A 109 -1.38 7.53 -3.47
CA GLY A 109 -1.86 8.91 -3.48
C GLY A 109 -3.02 9.14 -4.45
N ALA A 110 -2.98 8.52 -5.63
CA ALA A 110 -4.05 8.60 -6.62
C ALA A 110 -5.36 7.91 -6.19
N MET A 111 -5.30 6.98 -5.23
CA MET A 111 -6.51 6.35 -4.68
C MET A 111 -7.32 7.28 -3.79
N PHE A 112 -6.70 8.21 -3.06
CA PHE A 112 -7.41 9.07 -2.10
C PHE A 112 -8.48 9.96 -2.75
N PRO A 113 -8.22 10.69 -3.85
CA PRO A 113 -9.24 11.46 -4.55
C PRO A 113 -10.39 10.57 -5.05
N TYR A 114 -10.07 9.39 -5.57
CA TYR A 114 -11.07 8.42 -5.98
C TYR A 114 -11.95 7.99 -4.81
N MET A 115 -11.35 7.57 -3.69
CA MET A 115 -12.09 7.18 -2.49
C MET A 115 -12.92 8.31 -1.92
N ALA A 116 -12.40 9.53 -1.90
CA ALA A 116 -13.13 10.70 -1.43
C ALA A 116 -14.36 10.99 -2.29
N SER A 117 -14.23 10.89 -3.61
CA SER A 117 -15.33 11.19 -4.56
C SER A 117 -16.36 10.06 -4.59
N VAL A 118 -15.93 8.82 -4.81
CA VAL A 118 -16.82 7.66 -4.94
C VAL A 118 -17.37 7.20 -3.58
N GLY A 119 -16.64 7.48 -2.50
CA GLY A 119 -17.07 7.18 -1.12
C GLY A 119 -18.36 7.91 -0.71
N GLN A 120 -18.70 9.02 -1.36
CA GLN A 120 -19.98 9.69 -1.14
C GLN A 120 -21.17 8.84 -1.66
N PHE A 121 -20.92 8.05 -2.71
CA PHE A 121 -21.90 7.16 -3.33
C PHE A 121 -21.31 5.75 -3.50
N PRO A 122 -21.17 4.96 -2.42
CA PRO A 122 -20.49 3.66 -2.45
C PRO A 122 -21.09 2.66 -3.44
N ALA A 123 -22.39 2.81 -3.79
CA ALA A 123 -23.04 1.98 -4.78
C ALA A 123 -22.45 2.11 -6.20
N LEU A 124 -21.76 3.23 -6.49
CA LEU A 124 -21.10 3.43 -7.77
C LEU A 124 -19.79 2.63 -7.90
N HIS A 125 -19.14 2.29 -6.79
CA HIS A 125 -17.86 1.60 -6.80
C HIS A 125 -17.91 0.25 -7.56
N PRO A 126 -18.84 -0.67 -7.27
CA PRO A 126 -18.95 -1.92 -8.03
C PRO A 126 -19.26 -1.71 -9.51
N TRP A 127 -20.03 -0.67 -9.83
CA TRP A 127 -20.39 -0.35 -11.22
C TRP A 127 -19.20 0.20 -12.00
N ILE A 128 -18.38 1.06 -11.39
CA ILE A 128 -17.17 1.64 -12.01
C ILE A 128 -16.06 0.60 -12.14
N MET A 129 -15.74 -0.10 -11.05
CA MET A 129 -14.63 -1.06 -11.02
C MET A 129 -14.99 -2.44 -11.56
N GLY A 130 -16.23 -2.86 -11.42
CA GLY A 130 -16.73 -4.15 -11.95
C GLY A 130 -17.05 -4.13 -13.45
N ASN A 131 -17.11 -2.95 -14.07
CA ASN A 131 -17.45 -2.84 -15.48
C ASN A 131 -16.21 -3.05 -16.37
N ARG A 132 -16.15 -4.21 -17.04
CA ARG A 132 -15.02 -4.59 -17.91
C ARG A 132 -14.82 -3.63 -19.09
N THR A 133 -15.90 -2.99 -19.58
CA THR A 133 -15.80 -2.04 -20.68
C THR A 133 -15.16 -0.73 -20.23
N LEU A 134 -15.53 -0.22 -19.05
CA LEU A 134 -14.94 0.99 -18.48
C LEU A 134 -13.48 0.78 -18.09
N THR A 135 -13.15 -0.37 -17.51
CA THR A 135 -11.75 -0.71 -17.18
C THR A 135 -10.91 -0.93 -18.43
N GLY A 136 -11.48 -1.49 -19.49
CA GLY A 136 -10.84 -1.60 -20.80
C GLY A 136 -10.59 -0.24 -21.46
N LEU A 137 -11.59 0.65 -21.41
CA LEU A 137 -11.48 2.01 -21.95
C LEU A 137 -10.42 2.82 -21.19
N ARG A 138 -10.39 2.72 -19.85
CA ARG A 138 -9.37 3.37 -19.03
C ARG A 138 -7.95 2.90 -19.39
N LYS A 139 -7.75 1.59 -19.56
CA LYS A 139 -6.46 1.02 -20.01
C LYS A 139 -6.06 1.50 -21.40
N TRP A 140 -7.03 1.70 -22.28
CA TRP A 140 -6.77 2.21 -23.63
C TRP A 140 -6.41 3.71 -23.63
N LEU A 141 -7.07 4.52 -22.77
CA LEU A 141 -6.82 5.95 -22.65
C LEU A 141 -5.56 6.29 -21.85
N ALA A 142 -5.19 5.46 -20.89
CA ALA A 142 -4.03 5.67 -20.02
C ALA A 142 -3.28 4.33 -19.81
N PRO A 143 -2.54 3.85 -20.85
CA PRO A 143 -1.84 2.57 -20.80
C PRO A 143 -0.73 2.52 -19.74
N ASP A 144 -0.13 3.67 -19.40
CA ASP A 144 1.01 3.78 -18.49
C ASP A 144 0.63 3.99 -17.02
N THR A 145 -0.66 3.86 -16.66
CA THR A 145 -1.00 3.91 -15.23
C THR A 145 -0.50 2.61 -14.57
N PRO A 146 0.52 2.69 -13.68
CA PRO A 146 0.98 1.53 -12.96
C PRO A 146 -0.19 0.92 -12.19
N ASP A 147 -0.30 -0.41 -12.24
CA ASP A 147 -1.26 -1.14 -11.41
C ASP A 147 -0.53 -1.51 -10.10
N PRO A 148 -0.71 -0.74 -9.01
CA PRO A 148 0.05 -0.93 -7.79
C PRO A 148 -0.07 -2.35 -7.24
N MET A 149 -1.22 -3.00 -7.49
CA MET A 149 -1.48 -4.36 -7.02
C MET A 149 -0.66 -5.39 -7.79
N LYS A 150 -0.45 -5.20 -9.10
CA LYS A 150 0.37 -6.11 -9.90
C LYS A 150 1.83 -6.05 -9.49
N GLU A 151 2.34 -4.88 -9.21
CA GLU A 151 3.74 -4.72 -8.78
C GLU A 151 3.95 -5.30 -7.39
N PHE A 152 3.03 -5.09 -6.45
CA PHE A 152 3.04 -5.75 -5.15
C PHE A 152 3.09 -7.28 -5.27
N LEU A 153 2.34 -7.86 -6.20
CA LEU A 153 2.32 -9.30 -6.43
C LEU A 153 3.60 -9.80 -7.13
N GLN A 154 4.22 -8.99 -7.99
CA GLN A 154 5.48 -9.36 -8.66
C GLN A 154 6.68 -9.39 -7.71
N VAL A 155 6.69 -8.54 -6.67
CA VAL A 155 7.72 -8.59 -5.62
C VAL A 155 7.68 -9.94 -4.89
N ARG A 156 6.50 -10.53 -4.72
CA ARG A 156 6.31 -11.85 -4.10
C ARG A 156 6.87 -13.01 -4.96
N CYS A 157 6.90 -12.87 -6.28
CA CYS A 157 7.33 -13.95 -7.18
C CYS A 157 8.85 -13.95 -7.45
N ARG A 158 9.59 -12.94 -7.00
CA ARG A 158 11.05 -12.85 -7.16
C ARG A 158 11.84 -13.22 -5.88
N ALA A 159 11.15 -13.61 -4.83
CA ALA A 159 11.71 -14.20 -3.61
C ALA A 159 11.61 -15.73 -3.69
#